data_ca2ce8d42dbca0982295972d73c07e1c
#
_entry.id   ca2ce8d42dbca0982295972d73c07e1c
#
_cell.length_a   1.000
_cell.length_b   1.000
_cell.length_c   1.000
_cell.angle_alpha   90.00
_cell.angle_beta   90.00
_cell.angle_gamma   90.00
#
_symmetry.space_group_name_H-M   'P 1'
#
loop_
_entity.id
_entity.type
_entity.pdbx_description
1 polymer ?
#
loop_
_entity_poly.entity_id
_entity_poly.type
_entity_poly.pdbx_seq_one_letter_code
_entity_poly.pdbx_strand_id
1 'polypeptide(L)'
;MQEDPLTRAKTYPYPIPSTSFIFDNGETTAIEADERLTGLADRTPVLAVGSNQSPIQLSRKFNGRDWGPIPVVRTVLHNYDSVYSPHVASYGSIPATLQEVAGVRVSLFVTWLDEVQLTRMHETEVSGANYSFGLLSDLQIEVEVGPPIEAVHIYNSTRGTLCDDHGPIPLLEVRAEGRSRRAMSQLEVQEHIRDVLNPGM
;
A
#
# COMPACT_ATOMS: atom_id res chain seq x y z
N MET A 1 -0.10 -10.92 -22.62
CA MET A 1 -0.06 -12.22 -21.91
C MET A 1 -0.79 -12.00 -20.59
N GLN A 2 -1.84 -12.77 -20.31
CA GLN A 2 -2.58 -12.63 -19.07
C GLN A 2 -1.71 -13.24 -17.95
N GLU A 3 -1.47 -12.47 -16.89
CA GLU A 3 -0.68 -12.94 -15.75
C GLU A 3 -1.42 -14.13 -15.06
N ASP A 4 -0.65 -15.16 -14.69
CA ASP A 4 -1.21 -16.29 -13.95
C ASP A 4 -1.77 -15.84 -12.59
N PRO A 5 -3.06 -16.11 -12.28
CA PRO A 5 -3.67 -15.69 -11.02
C PRO A 5 -2.94 -16.17 -9.77
N LEU A 6 -2.36 -17.36 -9.80
CA LEU A 6 -1.61 -17.92 -8.68
C LEU A 6 -0.30 -17.15 -8.42
N THR A 7 0.42 -16.82 -9.49
CA THR A 7 1.60 -15.98 -9.41
C THR A 7 1.25 -14.61 -8.85
N ARG A 8 0.17 -14.00 -9.36
CA ARG A 8 -0.34 -12.73 -8.86
C ARG A 8 -0.70 -12.78 -7.37
N ALA A 9 -1.33 -13.86 -6.92
CA ALA A 9 -1.69 -14.04 -5.52
C ALA A 9 -0.46 -14.12 -4.62
N LYS A 10 0.54 -14.89 -5.01
CA LYS A 10 1.74 -15.18 -4.20
C LYS A 10 2.75 -14.03 -4.15
N THR A 11 2.76 -13.15 -5.16
CA THR A 11 3.72 -12.05 -5.26
C THR A 11 3.23 -10.73 -4.68
N TYR A 12 2.00 -10.70 -4.13
CA TYR A 12 1.50 -9.52 -3.42
C TYR A 12 2.46 -9.14 -2.26
N PRO A 13 2.76 -7.88 -2.02
CA PRO A 13 2.24 -6.64 -2.65
C PRO A 13 2.96 -6.21 -3.94
N TYR A 14 3.66 -7.10 -4.61
CA TYR A 14 4.53 -6.91 -5.77
C TYR A 14 5.80 -6.12 -5.42
N PRO A 15 6.81 -6.08 -6.30
CA PRO A 15 8.03 -5.34 -6.05
C PRO A 15 7.76 -3.86 -5.71
N ILE A 16 8.23 -3.44 -4.53
CA ILE A 16 8.14 -2.06 -4.04
C ILE A 16 9.47 -1.37 -4.33
N PRO A 17 9.49 -0.21 -5.00
CA PRO A 17 10.70 0.58 -5.22
C PRO A 17 11.36 1.01 -3.91
N SER A 18 12.65 1.33 -3.95
CA SER A 18 13.41 1.82 -2.79
C SER A 18 13.41 3.34 -2.65
N THR A 19 13.00 4.06 -3.68
CA THR A 19 13.02 5.54 -3.78
C THR A 19 11.74 6.06 -4.37
N SER A 20 11.48 7.35 -4.19
CA SER A 20 10.39 8.08 -4.83
C SER A 20 10.47 8.03 -6.35
N PHE A 21 9.34 8.03 -7.04
CA PHE A 21 9.27 7.96 -8.50
C PHE A 21 8.04 8.67 -9.05
N ILE A 22 8.12 9.06 -10.31
CA ILE A 22 6.95 9.41 -11.13
C ILE A 22 6.50 8.16 -11.87
N PHE A 23 5.24 7.78 -11.71
CA PHE A 23 4.60 6.76 -12.53
C PHE A 23 3.86 7.44 -13.69
N ASP A 24 4.15 7.04 -14.93
CA ASP A 24 3.48 7.56 -16.11
C ASP A 24 3.30 6.45 -17.16
N ASN A 25 2.06 6.14 -17.51
CA ASN A 25 1.70 5.18 -18.56
C ASN A 25 2.44 3.83 -18.51
N GLY A 26 2.67 3.32 -17.30
CA GLY A 26 3.34 2.02 -17.07
C GLY A 26 4.85 2.12 -16.89
N GLU A 27 5.42 3.30 -17.08
CA GLU A 27 6.84 3.56 -16.87
C GLU A 27 7.09 4.28 -15.54
N THR A 28 8.33 4.18 -15.05
CA THR A 28 8.74 4.86 -13.81
C THR A 28 10.02 5.63 -14.04
N THR A 29 10.05 6.86 -13.55
CA THR A 29 11.25 7.70 -13.50
C THR A 29 11.53 8.02 -12.03
N ALA A 30 12.75 7.73 -11.55
CA ALA A 30 13.15 8.07 -10.19
C ALA A 30 13.09 9.59 -9.99
N ILE A 31 12.71 10.01 -8.78
CA ILE A 31 12.76 11.41 -8.36
C ILE A 31 14.05 11.59 -7.56
N GLU A 32 14.89 12.52 -7.99
CA GLU A 32 16.13 12.81 -7.26
C GLU A 32 15.83 13.59 -5.96
N ALA A 33 16.64 13.37 -4.92
CA ALA A 33 16.37 13.91 -3.58
C ALA A 33 16.35 15.46 -3.52
N ASP A 34 17.01 16.12 -4.45
CA ASP A 34 17.06 17.58 -4.59
C ASP A 34 16.04 18.12 -5.63
N GLU A 35 15.25 17.23 -6.24
CA GLU A 35 14.25 17.59 -7.22
C GLU A 35 13.05 18.29 -6.56
N ARG A 36 12.70 19.46 -7.07
CA ARG A 36 11.52 20.18 -6.60
C ARG A 36 10.26 19.63 -7.30
N LEU A 37 9.49 18.86 -6.55
CA LEU A 37 8.17 18.43 -7.04
C LEU A 37 7.23 19.65 -7.17
N THR A 38 6.76 19.88 -8.40
CA THR A 38 5.80 20.93 -8.73
C THR A 38 4.43 20.34 -9.02
N GLY A 39 3.37 21.16 -8.98
CA GLY A 39 2.01 20.72 -9.34
C GLY A 39 1.36 19.77 -8.32
N LEU A 40 1.82 19.75 -7.06
CA LEU A 40 1.20 18.96 -6.00
C LEU A 40 0.01 19.66 -5.33
N ALA A 41 -0.13 20.99 -5.49
CA ALA A 41 -1.15 21.80 -4.80
C ALA A 41 -2.60 21.38 -5.15
N ASP A 42 -2.81 20.92 -6.39
CA ASP A 42 -4.12 20.49 -6.88
C ASP A 42 -4.28 18.95 -6.84
N ARG A 43 -3.46 18.27 -6.03
CA ARG A 43 -3.47 16.82 -5.89
C ARG A 43 -3.80 16.40 -4.48
N THR A 44 -4.48 15.28 -4.37
CA THR A 44 -4.81 14.63 -3.10
C THR A 44 -3.72 13.64 -2.73
N PRO A 45 -3.05 13.77 -1.57
CA PRO A 45 -2.11 12.78 -1.07
C PRO A 45 -2.86 11.55 -0.54
N VAL A 46 -2.54 10.37 -1.05
CA VAL A 46 -3.13 9.09 -0.66
C VAL A 46 -2.04 8.11 -0.25
N LEU A 47 -2.10 7.64 1.00
CA LEU A 47 -1.13 6.70 1.56
C LEU A 47 -1.35 5.30 0.97
N ALA A 48 -0.32 4.74 0.38
CA ALA A 48 -0.29 3.38 -0.15
C ALA A 48 0.34 2.44 0.88
N VAL A 49 -0.45 1.54 1.46
CA VAL A 49 0.00 0.64 2.53
C VAL A 49 0.30 -0.79 2.08
N GLY A 50 -0.13 -1.14 0.87
CA GLY A 50 0.09 -2.45 0.26
C GLY A 50 0.51 -2.33 -1.20
N SER A 51 -0.19 -3.00 -2.11
CA SER A 51 0.19 -3.11 -3.53
C SER A 51 0.22 -1.79 -4.30
N ASN A 52 -0.48 -0.75 -3.87
CA ASN A 52 -0.44 0.57 -4.53
C ASN A 52 0.93 1.27 -4.43
N GLN A 53 1.86 0.75 -3.65
CA GLN A 53 3.26 1.15 -3.63
C GLN A 53 4.02 0.67 -4.87
N SER A 54 3.49 -0.36 -5.56
CA SER A 54 4.16 -1.01 -6.68
C SER A 54 3.72 -0.42 -8.04
N PRO A 55 4.69 -0.07 -8.92
CA PRO A 55 4.39 0.33 -10.30
C PRO A 55 3.57 -0.72 -11.07
N ILE A 56 3.75 -2.01 -10.75
CA ILE A 56 2.97 -3.10 -11.36
C ILE A 56 1.48 -2.94 -11.05
N GLN A 57 1.12 -2.60 -9.82
CA GLN A 57 -0.28 -2.39 -9.46
C GLN A 57 -0.82 -1.09 -10.04
N LEU A 58 -0.01 -0.03 -10.04
CA LEU A 58 -0.41 1.23 -10.68
C LEU A 58 -0.68 1.03 -12.18
N SER A 59 0.16 0.24 -12.88
CA SER A 59 -0.06 -0.11 -14.28
C SER A 59 -1.37 -0.87 -14.51
N ARG A 60 -1.80 -1.71 -13.57
CA ARG A 60 -3.11 -2.41 -13.68
C ARG A 60 -4.29 -1.48 -13.48
N LYS A 61 -4.16 -0.46 -12.62
CA LYS A 61 -5.23 0.50 -12.30
C LYS A 61 -5.34 1.59 -13.35
N PHE A 62 -4.20 2.13 -13.75
CA PHE A 62 -4.08 3.25 -14.66
C PHE A 62 -3.69 2.76 -16.06
N ASN A 63 -4.55 1.91 -16.67
CA ASN A 63 -4.41 1.41 -18.02
C ASN A 63 -5.52 1.94 -18.94
N GLY A 64 -5.40 1.66 -20.22
CA GLY A 64 -6.48 1.86 -21.21
C GLY A 64 -6.59 3.28 -21.77
N ARG A 65 -5.94 4.26 -21.17
CA ARG A 65 -5.81 5.64 -21.70
C ARG A 65 -4.62 6.33 -21.04
N ASP A 66 -4.27 7.51 -21.54
CA ASP A 66 -3.35 8.41 -20.88
C ASP A 66 -4.02 9.01 -19.61
N TRP A 67 -3.42 8.76 -18.48
CA TRP A 67 -3.87 9.27 -17.17
C TRP A 67 -3.00 10.42 -16.67
N GLY A 68 -1.88 10.69 -17.37
CA GLY A 68 -0.86 11.62 -16.94
C GLY A 68 -0.01 11.12 -15.76
N PRO A 69 1.06 11.87 -15.43
CA PRO A 69 2.01 11.46 -14.41
C PRO A 69 1.43 11.46 -13.00
N ILE A 70 1.80 10.44 -12.22
CA ILE A 70 1.44 10.28 -10.81
C ILE A 70 2.74 10.33 -9.99
N PRO A 71 2.99 11.38 -9.20
CA PRO A 71 4.08 11.39 -8.24
C PRO A 71 3.80 10.38 -7.11
N VAL A 72 4.78 9.52 -6.83
CA VAL A 72 4.73 8.49 -5.80
C VAL A 72 5.93 8.69 -4.88
N VAL A 73 5.69 9.27 -3.72
CA VAL A 73 6.72 9.76 -2.82
C VAL A 73 6.89 8.81 -1.64
N ARG A 74 8.12 8.36 -1.45
CA ARG A 74 8.47 7.51 -0.32
C ARG A 74 8.42 8.30 0.99
N THR A 75 7.86 7.66 2.01
CA THR A 75 7.68 8.24 3.34
C THR A 75 8.06 7.24 4.43
N VAL A 76 8.32 7.73 5.64
CA VAL A 76 8.40 6.91 6.85
C VAL A 76 7.31 7.38 7.81
N LEU A 77 6.36 6.51 8.11
CA LEU A 77 5.27 6.77 9.04
C LEU A 77 5.61 6.17 10.41
N HIS A 78 5.52 6.98 11.46
CA HIS A 78 5.83 6.56 12.84
C HIS A 78 4.59 6.05 13.55
N ASN A 79 4.80 5.07 14.43
CA ASN A 79 3.78 4.43 15.26
C ASN A 79 2.68 3.70 14.47
N TYR A 80 2.98 3.30 13.25
CA TYR A 80 2.10 2.49 12.40
C TYR A 80 2.87 1.35 11.76
N ASP A 81 2.14 0.31 11.35
CA ASP A 81 2.67 -0.78 10.53
C ASP A 81 1.69 -1.17 9.42
N SER A 82 2.20 -1.70 8.33
CA SER A 82 1.43 -2.36 7.30
C SER A 82 1.22 -3.81 7.71
N VAL A 83 -0.04 -4.18 7.91
CA VAL A 83 -0.45 -5.50 8.38
C VAL A 83 -1.47 -6.12 7.42
N TYR A 84 -1.69 -7.44 7.54
CA TYR A 84 -2.68 -8.13 6.72
C TYR A 84 -4.11 -7.79 7.14
N SER A 85 -5.00 -7.60 6.17
CA SER A 85 -6.44 -7.48 6.36
C SER A 85 -7.10 -8.88 6.29
N PRO A 86 -8.12 -9.19 7.12
CA PRO A 86 -8.70 -10.53 7.25
C PRO A 86 -9.69 -10.84 6.11
N HIS A 87 -9.25 -10.74 4.85
CA HIS A 87 -10.04 -11.20 3.71
C HIS A 87 -9.13 -11.66 2.57
N VAL A 88 -9.70 -12.48 1.70
CA VAL A 88 -9.03 -12.96 0.49
C VAL A 88 -9.51 -12.16 -0.70
N ALA A 89 -8.61 -11.56 -1.46
CA ALA A 89 -8.93 -10.90 -2.72
C ALA A 89 -9.39 -11.93 -3.76
N SER A 90 -10.12 -11.49 -4.78
CA SER A 90 -10.69 -12.37 -5.82
C SER A 90 -9.65 -13.22 -6.56
N TYR A 91 -8.40 -12.78 -6.57
CA TYR A 91 -7.28 -13.53 -7.17
C TYR A 91 -6.44 -14.30 -6.15
N GLY A 92 -6.85 -14.36 -4.86
CA GLY A 92 -6.27 -15.23 -3.84
C GLY A 92 -5.25 -14.58 -2.89
N SER A 93 -4.88 -13.31 -3.04
CA SER A 93 -3.98 -12.66 -2.07
C SER A 93 -4.71 -12.27 -0.79
N ILE A 94 -3.95 -12.12 0.28
CA ILE A 94 -4.37 -11.49 1.53
C ILE A 94 -3.85 -10.04 1.49
N PRO A 95 -4.72 -9.03 1.35
CA PRO A 95 -4.26 -7.66 1.15
C PRO A 95 -3.89 -6.95 2.46
N ALA A 96 -3.25 -5.79 2.32
CA ALA A 96 -2.77 -4.98 3.43
C ALA A 96 -3.82 -4.01 3.98
N THR A 97 -3.62 -3.63 5.23
CA THR A 97 -4.27 -2.49 5.90
C THR A 97 -3.26 -1.80 6.81
N LEU A 98 -3.56 -0.58 7.25
CA LEU A 98 -2.74 0.14 8.21
C LEU A 98 -3.23 -0.14 9.64
N GLN A 99 -2.27 -0.34 10.55
CA GLN A 99 -2.53 -0.53 11.98
C GLN A 99 -1.62 0.39 12.79
N GLU A 100 -2.16 1.03 13.81
CA GLU A 100 -1.36 1.73 14.80
C GLU A 100 -0.57 0.72 15.64
N VAL A 101 0.77 0.88 15.67
CA VAL A 101 1.70 0.04 16.43
C VAL A 101 2.81 0.91 17.01
N ALA A 102 2.73 1.21 18.30
CA ALA A 102 3.67 2.11 18.96
C ALA A 102 5.13 1.64 18.79
N GLY A 103 6.02 2.58 18.47
CA GLY A 103 7.45 2.35 18.30
C GLY A 103 7.87 1.78 16.94
N VAL A 104 6.93 1.42 16.06
CA VAL A 104 7.23 1.00 14.69
C VAL A 104 7.39 2.21 13.78
N ARG A 105 8.34 2.13 12.85
CA ARG A 105 8.56 3.09 11.76
C ARG A 105 8.45 2.34 10.43
N VAL A 106 7.37 2.54 9.72
CA VAL A 106 7.10 1.82 8.47
C VAL A 106 7.40 2.69 7.26
N SER A 107 8.12 2.13 6.28
CA SER A 107 8.40 2.80 5.00
C SER A 107 7.25 2.52 4.03
N LEU A 108 6.54 3.57 3.66
CA LEU A 108 5.38 3.54 2.77
C LEU A 108 5.56 4.57 1.65
N PHE A 109 4.54 4.67 0.78
CA PHE A 109 4.51 5.68 -0.27
C PHE A 109 3.21 6.49 -0.21
N VAL A 110 3.30 7.75 -0.62
CA VAL A 110 2.14 8.60 -0.86
C VAL A 110 2.01 8.83 -2.35
N THR A 111 0.89 8.42 -2.92
CA THR A 111 0.51 8.74 -4.30
C THR A 111 -0.21 10.08 -4.33
N TRP A 112 0.27 11.01 -5.16
CA TRP A 112 -0.34 12.33 -5.34
C TRP A 112 -1.26 12.29 -6.57
N LEU A 113 -2.56 12.18 -6.32
CA LEU A 113 -3.58 11.97 -7.36
C LEU A 113 -4.34 13.27 -7.66
N ASP A 114 -4.46 13.62 -8.93
CA ASP A 114 -5.45 14.61 -9.35
C ASP A 114 -6.89 14.06 -9.23
N GLU A 115 -7.88 14.89 -9.48
CA GLU A 115 -9.29 14.54 -9.32
C GLU A 115 -9.70 13.33 -10.18
N VAL A 116 -9.20 13.25 -11.41
CA VAL A 116 -9.52 12.17 -12.35
C VAL A 116 -8.84 10.86 -11.94
N GLN A 117 -7.58 10.95 -11.54
CA GLN A 117 -6.81 9.82 -11.02
C GLN A 117 -7.39 9.30 -9.69
N LEU A 118 -7.82 10.21 -8.80
CA LEU A 118 -8.46 9.85 -7.52
C LEU A 118 -9.79 9.14 -7.77
N THR A 119 -10.61 9.64 -8.69
CA THR A 119 -11.86 8.97 -9.09
C THR A 119 -11.58 7.54 -9.56
N ARG A 120 -10.56 7.37 -10.41
CA ARG A 120 -10.14 6.04 -10.87
C ARG A 120 -9.66 5.15 -9.73
N MET A 121 -8.92 5.70 -8.77
CA MET A 121 -8.49 4.96 -7.59
C MET A 121 -9.70 4.49 -6.77
N HIS A 122 -10.71 5.34 -6.56
CA HIS A 122 -11.95 4.97 -5.87
C HIS A 122 -12.66 3.79 -6.53
N GLU A 123 -12.79 3.78 -7.87
CA GLU A 123 -13.41 2.67 -8.59
C GLU A 123 -12.76 1.32 -8.30
N THR A 124 -11.45 1.31 -8.03
CA THR A 124 -10.68 0.09 -7.82
C THR A 124 -10.56 -0.33 -6.35
N GLU A 125 -10.78 0.58 -5.40
CA GLU A 125 -10.59 0.31 -3.96
C GLU A 125 -11.90 0.13 -3.21
N VAL A 126 -12.90 0.97 -3.47
CA VAL A 126 -14.13 0.98 -2.65
C VAL A 126 -15.29 0.21 -3.27
N SER A 127 -15.14 -0.34 -4.48
CA SER A 127 -16.17 -1.11 -5.17
C SER A 127 -16.62 -2.38 -4.42
N GLY A 128 -15.81 -2.91 -3.52
CA GLY A 128 -16.04 -4.19 -2.81
C GLY A 128 -16.42 -4.09 -1.33
N ALA A 129 -16.68 -2.91 -0.79
CA ALA A 129 -16.97 -2.68 0.64
C ALA A 129 -15.89 -3.19 1.63
N ASN A 130 -14.73 -3.61 1.15
CA ASN A 130 -13.63 -4.07 2.00
C ASN A 130 -12.76 -2.93 2.54
N TYR A 131 -12.82 -1.77 1.88
CA TYR A 131 -12.06 -0.58 2.23
C TYR A 131 -12.96 0.63 2.31
N SER A 132 -12.67 1.52 3.25
CA SER A 132 -13.22 2.87 3.35
C SER A 132 -12.13 3.90 3.05
N PHE A 133 -12.51 4.99 2.40
CA PHE A 133 -11.65 6.14 2.19
C PHE A 133 -11.80 7.10 3.37
N GLY A 134 -10.70 7.43 4.01
CA GLY A 134 -10.67 8.30 5.18
C GLY A 134 -9.47 9.23 5.18
N LEU A 135 -9.43 10.14 6.14
CA LEU A 135 -8.33 11.08 6.37
C LEU A 135 -7.63 10.70 7.69
N LEU A 136 -6.31 10.64 7.65
CA LEU A 136 -5.44 10.54 8.81
C LEU A 136 -4.78 11.90 9.05
N SER A 137 -4.87 12.42 10.26
CA SER A 137 -4.24 13.66 10.71
C SER A 137 -3.38 13.40 11.95
N ASP A 138 -2.67 14.40 12.40
CA ASP A 138 -1.80 14.35 13.58
C ASP A 138 -0.71 13.27 13.46
N LEU A 139 -0.19 13.09 12.25
CA LEU A 139 0.78 12.06 11.91
C LEU A 139 2.21 12.57 12.11
N GLN A 140 3.06 11.68 12.60
CA GLN A 140 4.50 11.84 12.48
C GLN A 140 4.96 11.11 11.23
N ILE A 141 5.15 11.86 10.13
CA ILE A 141 5.52 11.35 8.81
C ILE A 141 6.74 12.09 8.27
N GLU A 142 7.75 11.36 7.89
CA GLU A 142 8.94 11.84 7.19
C GLU A 142 8.74 11.64 5.69
N VAL A 143 9.04 12.64 4.89
CA VAL A 143 8.85 12.65 3.44
C VAL A 143 10.22 12.69 2.77
N GLU A 144 10.48 11.77 1.83
CA GLU A 144 11.80 11.70 1.15
C GLU A 144 12.03 12.92 0.26
N VAL A 145 10.98 13.38 -0.44
CA VAL A 145 11.04 14.53 -1.35
C VAL A 145 9.68 15.22 -1.40
N GLY A 146 9.67 16.55 -1.55
CA GLY A 146 8.45 17.34 -1.64
C GLY A 146 8.06 18.06 -0.33
N PRO A 147 6.84 18.59 -0.25
CA PRO A 147 6.39 19.32 0.92
C PRO A 147 6.12 18.40 2.11
N PRO A 148 6.17 18.90 3.34
CA PRO A 148 5.70 18.17 4.51
C PRO A 148 4.21 17.83 4.37
N ILE A 149 3.82 16.69 4.94
CA ILE A 149 2.44 16.18 4.92
C ILE A 149 1.90 16.22 6.34
N GLU A 150 0.88 17.04 6.57
CA GLU A 150 0.20 17.13 7.87
C GLU A 150 -0.97 16.16 8.01
N ALA A 151 -1.61 15.84 6.87
CA ALA A 151 -2.69 14.89 6.79
C ALA A 151 -2.65 14.15 5.44
N VAL A 152 -3.06 12.88 5.44
CA VAL A 152 -3.04 12.02 4.26
C VAL A 152 -4.31 11.18 4.19
N HIS A 153 -4.85 11.02 3.00
CA HIS A 153 -5.96 10.10 2.78
C HIS A 153 -5.46 8.65 2.73
N ILE A 154 -6.35 7.73 3.04
CA ILE A 154 -6.04 6.30 3.04
C ILE A 154 -7.28 5.48 2.66
N TYR A 155 -7.05 4.36 1.98
CA TYR A 155 -8.01 3.26 1.92
C TYR A 155 -7.67 2.26 3.02
N ASN A 156 -8.45 2.28 4.09
CA ASN A 156 -8.25 1.38 5.22
C ASN A 156 -9.30 0.28 5.28
N SER A 157 -8.92 -0.91 5.73
CA SER A 157 -9.82 -2.06 5.79
C SER A 157 -11.00 -1.78 6.73
N THR A 158 -12.21 -2.09 6.26
CA THR A 158 -13.45 -2.10 7.08
C THR A 158 -13.58 -3.38 7.91
N ARG A 159 -12.69 -4.36 7.70
CA ARG A 159 -12.71 -5.67 8.34
C ARG A 159 -11.71 -5.80 9.49
N GLY A 160 -10.97 -4.74 9.79
CA GLY A 160 -9.91 -4.77 10.79
C GLY A 160 -8.62 -5.41 10.28
N THR A 161 -7.89 -6.07 11.19
CA THR A 161 -6.58 -6.68 10.93
C THR A 161 -6.60 -8.17 11.15
N LEU A 162 -5.84 -8.92 10.34
CA LEU A 162 -5.60 -10.34 10.55
C LEU A 162 -4.58 -10.50 11.70
N CYS A 163 -4.96 -11.29 12.69
CA CYS A 163 -4.15 -11.55 13.88
C CYS A 163 -3.81 -13.02 14.05
N ASP A 164 -2.66 -13.28 14.62
CA ASP A 164 -2.32 -14.54 15.28
C ASP A 164 -2.46 -14.39 16.81
N ASP A 165 -1.94 -15.36 17.59
CA ASP A 165 -1.96 -15.33 19.08
C ASP A 165 -1.18 -14.14 19.67
N HIS A 166 -0.34 -13.48 18.88
CA HIS A 166 0.48 -12.33 19.28
C HIS A 166 -0.07 -11.00 18.81
N GLY A 167 -1.13 -11.00 17.99
CA GLY A 167 -1.84 -9.82 17.44
C GLY A 167 -1.65 -9.63 15.94
N PRO A 168 -1.81 -8.40 15.40
CA PRO A 168 -1.76 -8.15 13.97
C PRO A 168 -0.49 -8.66 13.29
N ILE A 169 -0.64 -9.35 12.15
CA ILE A 169 0.45 -9.96 11.39
C ILE A 169 1.01 -8.94 10.39
N PRO A 170 2.28 -8.49 10.53
CA PRO A 170 2.88 -7.54 9.61
C PRO A 170 3.25 -8.16 8.25
N LEU A 171 3.20 -7.34 7.19
CA LEU A 171 3.71 -7.72 5.87
C LEU A 171 5.23 -7.70 5.85
N LEU A 172 5.84 -8.84 5.49
CA LEU A 172 7.31 -8.96 5.39
C LEU A 172 7.88 -8.06 4.28
N GLU A 173 7.18 -7.97 3.16
CA GLU A 173 7.61 -7.23 1.97
C GLU A 173 7.60 -5.70 2.16
N VAL A 174 6.88 -5.20 3.18
CA VAL A 174 6.88 -3.78 3.53
C VAL A 174 7.94 -3.53 4.61
N ARG A 175 8.94 -2.71 4.27
CA ARG A 175 10.05 -2.40 5.19
C ARG A 175 9.56 -1.62 6.40
N ALA A 176 9.92 -2.09 7.59
CA ALA A 176 9.69 -1.37 8.84
C ALA A 176 10.81 -1.63 9.85
N GLU A 177 11.00 -0.69 10.77
CA GLU A 177 11.92 -0.76 11.90
C GLU A 177 11.12 -0.80 13.20
N GLY A 178 11.67 -1.41 14.25
CA GLY A 178 11.02 -1.46 15.57
C GLY A 178 9.91 -2.50 15.71
N ARG A 179 9.68 -3.36 14.72
CA ARG A 179 8.75 -4.48 14.84
C ARG A 179 9.19 -5.42 15.97
N SER A 180 8.30 -5.69 16.90
CA SER A 180 8.47 -6.74 17.92
C SER A 180 7.83 -8.07 17.50
N ARG A 181 7.02 -8.06 16.43
CA ARG A 181 6.30 -9.23 15.91
C ARG A 181 6.96 -9.74 14.66
N ARG A 182 6.87 -11.05 14.45
CA ARG A 182 7.32 -11.69 13.22
C ARG A 182 6.44 -11.22 12.06
N ALA A 183 7.06 -10.67 11.03
CA ALA A 183 6.40 -10.41 9.76
C ALA A 183 6.31 -11.71 8.94
N MET A 184 5.22 -11.87 8.20
CA MET A 184 5.00 -12.99 7.29
C MET A 184 5.00 -12.52 5.84
N SER A 185 5.54 -13.33 4.96
CA SER A 185 5.35 -13.18 3.52
C SER A 185 3.92 -13.55 3.10
N GLN A 186 3.54 -13.19 1.88
CA GLN A 186 2.23 -13.56 1.35
C GLN A 186 2.01 -15.07 1.35
N LEU A 187 3.04 -15.87 1.07
CA LEU A 187 2.94 -17.32 1.11
C LEU A 187 2.74 -17.84 2.54
N GLU A 188 3.53 -17.36 3.50
CA GLU A 188 3.43 -17.77 4.91
C GLU A 188 2.06 -17.44 5.51
N VAL A 189 1.50 -16.26 5.22
CA VAL A 189 0.17 -15.90 5.74
C VAL A 189 -0.95 -16.73 5.09
N GLN A 190 -0.84 -17.08 3.81
CA GLN A 190 -1.79 -17.99 3.15
C GLN A 190 -1.74 -19.39 3.76
N GLU A 191 -0.55 -19.91 4.05
CA GLU A 191 -0.35 -21.18 4.74
C GLU A 191 -0.90 -21.11 6.18
N HIS A 192 -0.62 -20.06 6.91
CA HIS A 192 -1.16 -19.84 8.25
C HIS A 192 -2.70 -19.86 8.26
N ILE A 193 -3.36 -19.14 7.34
CA ILE A 193 -4.83 -19.14 7.24
C ILE A 193 -5.35 -20.55 6.88
N ARG A 194 -4.71 -21.24 5.94
CA ARG A 194 -5.08 -22.62 5.59
C ARG A 194 -5.05 -23.52 6.81
N ASP A 195 -3.97 -23.45 7.60
CA ASP A 195 -3.75 -24.31 8.75
C ASP A 195 -4.74 -24.00 9.91
N VAL A 196 -5.11 -22.72 10.08
CA VAL A 196 -6.16 -22.29 11.02
C VAL A 196 -7.55 -22.79 10.60
N LEU A 197 -7.87 -22.71 9.30
CA LEU A 197 -9.19 -23.11 8.79
C LEU A 197 -9.34 -24.62 8.63
N ASN A 198 -8.26 -25.37 8.44
CA ASN A 198 -8.24 -26.82 8.21
C ASN A 198 -7.16 -27.48 9.10
N PRO A 199 -7.32 -27.46 10.42
CA PRO A 199 -6.35 -28.07 11.32
C PRO A 199 -6.32 -29.59 11.10
N GLY A 200 -5.18 -30.11 10.63
CA GLY A 200 -4.93 -31.54 10.45
C GLY A 200 -5.06 -32.09 9.01
N MET A 201 -5.09 -31.22 7.98
CA MET A 201 -4.83 -31.63 6.59
C MET A 201 -3.36 -31.57 6.24
#